data_9f67aac3759e8117d6f78683c0a00a3d
#
_entry.id   9f67aac3759e8117d6f78683c0a00a3d
#
_cell.length_a   1.000
_cell.length_b   1.000
_cell.length_c   1.000
_cell.angle_alpha   90.00
_cell.angle_beta   90.00
_cell.angle_gamma   90.00
#
_symmetry.space_group_name_H-M   'P 1'
#
loop_
_entity.id
_entity.type
_entity.pdbx_description
1 polymer ?
#
loop_
_entity_poly.entity_id
_entity_poly.type
_entity_poly.pdbx_seq_one_letter_code
_entity_poly.pdbx_strand_id
1 'polypeptide(L)' 'MANIVFMLRSGEVDSATRCFQCSKVAHSKGHKVDLFLLDDGVLWADSTRDFTKKSKTGDTPQDYLPYLVENEVPISV' A
#
# COMPACT_ATOMS: atom_id res chain seq x y z
N MET A 1 -14.72 5.76 14.15
CA MET A 1 -13.88 5.91 12.97
C MET A 1 -12.58 6.61 13.36
N ALA A 2 -11.46 6.06 12.98
CA ALA A 2 -10.14 6.62 13.27
C ALA A 2 -9.48 7.16 12.00
N ASN A 3 -8.55 8.07 12.17
CA ASN A 3 -7.66 8.51 11.10
C ASN A 3 -6.36 7.74 11.27
N ILE A 4 -6.00 6.95 10.25
CA ILE A 4 -4.82 6.08 10.29
C ILE A 4 -3.87 6.49 9.18
N VAL A 5 -2.62 6.70 9.55
CA VAL A 5 -1.56 7.03 8.59
C VAL A 5 -0.60 5.85 8.49
N PHE A 6 -0.40 5.36 7.28
CA PHE A 6 0.59 4.32 7.01
C PHE A 6 1.77 4.95 6.29
N MET A 7 2.97 4.57 6.71
CA MET A 7 4.21 5.05 6.10
C MET A 7 5.00 3.86 5.56
N LEU A 8 5.24 3.83 4.26
CA LEU A 8 6.04 2.80 3.62
C LEU A 8 7.39 3.38 3.26
N ARG A 9 8.44 2.89 3.91
CA ARG A 9 9.81 3.38 3.71
C ARG A 9 10.69 2.40 2.95
N SER A 10 10.19 1.21 2.65
CA SER A 10 10.99 0.14 2.05
C SER A 10 10.57 -0.12 0.61
N GLY A 11 11.55 -0.44 -0.24
CA GLY A 11 11.29 -0.91 -1.59
C GLY A 11 11.06 -2.42 -1.66
N GLU A 12 11.09 -3.12 -0.53
CA GLU A 12 10.90 -4.57 -0.50
C GLU A 12 9.44 -4.97 -0.71
N VAL A 13 9.24 -6.06 -1.44
CA VAL A 13 7.90 -6.56 -1.77
C VAL A 13 7.11 -6.93 -0.52
N ASP A 14 7.75 -7.61 0.44
CA ASP A 14 7.06 -8.03 1.66
C ASP A 14 6.53 -6.84 2.45
N SER A 15 7.35 -5.82 2.64
CA SER A 15 6.95 -4.61 3.37
C SER A 15 5.83 -3.86 2.65
N ALA A 16 5.96 -3.72 1.33
CA ALA A 16 4.95 -3.03 0.53
C ALA A 16 3.63 -3.77 0.54
N THR A 17 3.66 -5.09 0.38
CA THR A 17 2.45 -5.91 0.37
C THR A 17 1.72 -5.79 1.70
N ARG A 18 2.44 -5.86 2.83
CA ARG A 18 1.82 -5.72 4.16
C ARG A 18 1.24 -4.33 4.36
N CYS A 19 1.95 -3.29 3.93
CA CYS A 19 1.46 -1.92 4.03
C CYS A 19 0.15 -1.73 3.26
N PHE A 20 0.10 -2.20 2.03
CA PHE A 20 -1.09 -2.09 1.20
C PHE A 20 -2.24 -2.93 1.75
N GLN A 21 -1.96 -4.14 2.25
CA GLN A 21 -2.96 -4.98 2.88
C GLN A 21 -3.57 -4.32 4.11
N CYS A 22 -2.74 -3.81 5.01
CA CYS A 22 -3.21 -3.13 6.22
C CYS A 22 -4.04 -1.90 5.87
N SER A 23 -3.62 -1.15 4.86
CA SER A 23 -4.37 0.02 4.39
C SER A 23 -5.75 -0.37 3.88
N LYS A 24 -5.83 -1.43 3.10
CA LYS A 24 -7.10 -1.95 2.57
C LYS A 24 -8.02 -2.39 3.71
N VAL A 25 -7.50 -3.15 4.66
CA VAL A 25 -8.29 -3.66 5.79
C VAL A 25 -8.82 -2.51 6.63
N ALA A 26 -7.97 -1.53 6.97
CA ALA A 26 -8.38 -0.38 7.75
C ALA A 26 -9.47 0.42 7.04
N HIS A 27 -9.31 0.66 5.76
CA HIS A 27 -10.30 1.40 4.96
C HIS A 27 -11.62 0.63 4.90
N SER A 28 -11.56 -0.68 4.70
CA SER A 28 -12.78 -1.51 4.61
C SER A 28 -13.57 -1.54 5.91
N LYS A 29 -12.92 -1.23 7.04
CA LYS A 29 -13.57 -1.14 8.35
C LYS A 29 -14.10 0.25 8.67
N GLY A 30 -14.06 1.17 7.70
CA GLY A 30 -14.62 2.51 7.85
C GLY A 30 -13.66 3.55 8.40
N HIS A 31 -12.39 3.24 8.54
CA HIS A 31 -11.40 4.21 8.98
C HIS A 31 -10.92 5.08 7.82
N LYS A 32 -10.57 6.31 8.11
CA LYS A 32 -9.92 7.17 7.13
C LYS A 32 -8.44 6.79 7.06
N VAL A 33 -7.94 6.50 5.87
CA VAL A 33 -6.58 6.04 5.67
C VAL A 33 -5.82 7.01 4.76
N ASP A 34 -4.62 7.39 5.17
CA ASP A 34 -3.66 8.12 4.35
C ASP A 34 -2.40 7.26 4.25
N LEU A 35 -1.83 7.19 3.07
CA LEU A 35 -0.63 6.39 2.80
C LEU A 35 0.48 7.30 2.30
N PHE A 36 1.64 7.24 2.95
CA PHE A 36 2.83 8.00 2.56
C PHE A 36 3.95 7.07 2.13
N LEU A 37 4.54 7.36 0.99
CA LEU A 37 5.71 6.64 0.49
C LEU A 37 6.95 7.49 0.75
N LEU A 38 7.86 6.96 1.55
CA LEU A 38 9.07 7.65 1.99
C LEU A 38 10.31 6.83 1.64
N ASP A 39 11.44 7.50 1.47
CA ASP A 39 12.70 6.82 1.18
C ASP A 39 12.53 5.85 -0.01
N ASP A 40 12.94 4.60 0.13
CA ASP A 40 12.80 3.61 -0.95
C ASP A 40 11.33 3.22 -1.22
N GLY A 41 10.41 3.52 -0.32
CA GLY A 41 8.99 3.32 -0.54
C GLY A 41 8.44 4.14 -1.69
N VAL A 42 9.08 5.24 -2.04
CA VAL A 42 8.70 6.09 -3.18
C VAL A 42 8.73 5.31 -4.49
N LEU A 43 9.54 4.27 -4.58
CA LEU A 43 9.62 3.42 -5.78
C LEU A 43 8.27 2.78 -6.12
N TRP A 44 7.39 2.61 -5.16
CA TRP A 44 6.06 2.04 -5.39
C TRP A 44 5.09 3.01 -6.07
N ALA A 45 5.48 4.26 -6.24
CA ALA A 45 4.73 5.22 -7.05
C ALA A 45 5.07 5.12 -8.54
N ASP A 46 6.10 4.35 -8.92
CA ASP A 46 6.51 4.16 -10.29
C ASP A 46 5.62 3.11 -10.97
N SER A 47 4.85 3.54 -11.98
CA SER A 47 3.91 2.67 -12.67
C SER A 47 4.60 1.60 -13.52
N THR A 48 5.90 1.71 -13.75
CA THR A 48 6.67 0.70 -14.50
C THR A 48 7.16 -0.43 -13.62
N ARG A 49 7.01 -0.30 -12.30
CA ARG A 49 7.45 -1.32 -11.36
C ARG A 49 6.54 -2.55 -11.40
N ASP A 50 7.13 -3.71 -11.22
CA ASP A 50 6.38 -4.97 -11.18
C ASP A 50 5.65 -5.11 -9.85
N PHE A 51 4.31 -5.05 -9.89
CA PHE A 51 3.46 -5.23 -8.72
C PHE A 51 2.98 -6.67 -8.54
N THR A 52 3.40 -7.58 -9.42
CA THR A 52 2.96 -8.98 -9.39
C THR A 52 3.94 -9.90 -8.68
N LYS A 53 5.07 -9.38 -8.20
CA LYS A 53 6.07 -10.14 -7.48
C LYS A 53 5.51 -10.56 -6.12
N LYS A 54 5.52 -11.86 -5.84
CA LYS A 54 4.93 -12.40 -4.62
C LYS A 54 5.77 -12.15 -3.38
N SER A 55 5.10 -11.84 -2.28
CA SER A 55 5.70 -11.80 -0.96
C SER A 55 5.89 -13.21 -0.40
N LYS A 56 6.47 -13.31 0.78
CA LYS A 56 6.69 -14.60 1.45
C LYS A 56 5.38 -15.35 1.74
N THR A 57 4.28 -14.64 1.89
CA THR A 57 2.97 -15.24 2.15
C THR A 57 2.19 -15.54 0.88
N GLY A 58 2.77 -15.26 -0.28
CA GLY A 58 2.19 -15.60 -1.58
C GLY A 58 1.28 -14.57 -2.20
N ASP A 59 0.95 -13.51 -1.47
CA ASP A 59 0.18 -12.39 -2.01
C ASP A 59 1.11 -11.35 -2.66
N THR A 60 0.52 -10.42 -3.42
CA THR A 60 1.27 -9.42 -4.18
C THR A 60 0.73 -8.02 -3.86
N PRO A 61 1.52 -6.96 -4.11
CA PRO A 61 1.01 -5.60 -4.02
C PRO A 61 -0.19 -5.37 -4.95
N GLN A 62 -0.22 -6.05 -6.09
CA GLN A 62 -1.32 -5.96 -7.05
C GLN A 62 -2.65 -6.45 -6.47
N ASP A 63 -2.62 -7.29 -5.43
CA ASP A 63 -3.84 -7.77 -4.79
C ASP A 63 -4.55 -6.68 -3.99
N TYR A 64 -3.83 -5.66 -3.56
CA TYR A 64 -4.36 -4.63 -2.66
C TYR A 64 -4.39 -3.23 -3.25
N LEU A 65 -3.39 -2.88 -4.06
CA LEU A 65 -3.24 -1.54 -4.58
C LEU A 65 -4.44 -1.05 -5.42
N PRO A 66 -5.03 -1.87 -6.31
CA PRO A 66 -6.19 -1.43 -7.07
C PRO A 66 -7.36 -1.02 -6.20
N TYR A 67 -7.59 -1.71 -5.08
CA TYR A 67 -8.63 -1.33 -4.13
C TYR A 67 -8.39 0.08 -3.58
N LEU A 68 -7.15 0.38 -3.22
CA LEU A 68 -6.80 1.70 -2.67
C LEU A 68 -7.02 2.79 -3.71
N VAL A 69 -6.65 2.54 -4.95
CA VAL A 69 -6.85 3.50 -6.04
C VAL A 69 -8.32 3.72 -6.33
N GLU A 70 -9.13 2.65 -6.41
CA GLU A 70 -10.55 2.75 -6.69
C GLU A 70 -11.32 3.50 -5.59
N ASN A 71 -10.87 3.35 -4.35
CA ASN A 71 -11.53 3.99 -3.21
C ASN A 71 -10.92 5.35 -2.87
N GLU A 72 -10.06 5.86 -3.75
CA GLU A 72 -9.47 7.20 -3.64
C GLU A 72 -8.71 7.39 -2.32
N VAL A 73 -8.09 6.34 -1.81
CA VAL A 73 -7.23 6.44 -0.64
C VAL A 73 -6.02 7.31 -0.99
N PRO A 74 -5.76 8.40 -0.26
CA PRO A 74 -4.64 9.27 -0.59
C PRO A 74 -3.30 8.54 -0.47
N ILE A 75 -2.51 8.58 -1.53
CA ILE A 75 -1.15 8.04 -1.57
C ILE A 75 -0.23 9.19 -1.95
N SER A 76 0.62 9.60 -1.01
CA SER A 76 1.51 10.73 -1.18
C SER A 76 2.97 10.30 -1.17
N VAL A 77 3.79 11.04 -1.89
CA VAL A 77 5.24 10.80 -1.94
C VAL A 77 6.00 12.01 -1.41
#